data_e30649d1558cce1d92464c1abaebfaf1
#
_entry.id   e30649d1558cce1d92464c1abaebfaf1
#
_cell.length_a   1.000
_cell.length_b   1.000
_cell.length_c   1.000
_cell.angle_alpha   90.00
_cell.angle_beta   90.00
_cell.angle_gamma   90.00
#
_symmetry.space_group_name_H-M   'P 1'
#
loop_
_entity.id
_entity.type
_entity.pdbx_description
1 polymer ?
#
loop_
_entity_poly.entity_id
_entity_poly.type
_entity_poly.pdbx_seq_one_letter_code
_entity_poly.pdbx_strand_id
1 'polypeptide(L)'
;MLWWYLAGFAICIAAIGFFYYVSSEADECKVLETIQTPNGMVQIVNDECKEALPHTTDKNTIRMTKSIWSGSRRNDVLFHERVHLEQKRAARDWAEFYRRYWEYDISAKPPTDLPSNFVRNLRPNPDTRAEPWATWRRRYLFFPNYANAAAPSLKDIRVHVWDMHEKRLIPVPDEWKEIFCHEGSCPYQFEHPHEISAEFLTSDNHSAASTRLQNWWNANKYVSRTP
;
A
#
# COMPACT_ATOMS: atom_id res chain seq x y z
N MET A 1 -36.58 25.23 -14.92
CA MET A 1 -35.63 25.50 -13.83
C MET A 1 -35.64 24.44 -12.70
N LEU A 2 -36.77 23.84 -12.36
CA LEU A 2 -36.88 22.85 -11.26
C LEU A 2 -36.11 21.55 -11.52
N TRP A 3 -35.96 21.08 -12.73
CA TRP A 3 -35.27 19.84 -13.11
C TRP A 3 -33.74 19.87 -12.85
N TRP A 4 -33.10 21.01 -12.93
CA TRP A 4 -31.67 21.14 -12.67
C TRP A 4 -31.31 21.04 -11.18
N TYR A 5 -32.22 21.46 -10.28
CA TYR A 5 -32.06 21.31 -8.84
C TYR A 5 -32.21 19.86 -8.37
N LEU A 6 -33.10 19.08 -8.99
CA LEU A 6 -33.27 17.67 -8.64
C LEU A 6 -32.12 16.81 -9.12
N ALA A 7 -31.51 17.09 -10.28
CA ALA A 7 -30.33 16.40 -10.77
C ALA A 7 -29.07 16.68 -9.88
N GLY A 8 -28.88 17.94 -9.48
CA GLY A 8 -27.80 18.32 -8.57
C GLY A 8 -27.91 17.67 -7.20
N PHE A 9 -29.13 17.57 -6.66
CA PHE A 9 -29.38 16.94 -5.36
C PHE A 9 -29.15 15.43 -5.37
N ALA A 10 -29.51 14.74 -6.45
CA ALA A 10 -29.25 13.30 -6.62
C ALA A 10 -27.75 12.97 -6.71
N ILE A 11 -26.97 13.82 -7.39
CA ILE A 11 -25.51 13.66 -7.50
C ILE A 11 -24.83 13.88 -6.13
N CYS A 12 -25.28 14.87 -5.35
CA CYS A 12 -24.76 15.08 -4.00
C CYS A 12 -25.07 13.92 -3.04
N ILE A 13 -26.30 13.36 -3.11
CA ILE A 13 -26.67 12.20 -2.28
C ILE A 13 -25.86 10.97 -2.67
N ALA A 14 -25.62 10.73 -3.97
CA ALA A 14 -24.80 9.63 -4.44
C ALA A 14 -23.32 9.78 -4.01
N ALA A 15 -22.78 11.00 -4.06
CA ALA A 15 -21.42 11.27 -3.59
C ALA A 15 -21.29 11.14 -2.07
N ILE A 16 -22.26 11.63 -1.30
CA ILE A 16 -22.29 11.47 0.16
C ILE A 16 -22.51 10.00 0.53
N GLY A 17 -23.39 9.27 -0.16
CA GLY A 17 -23.59 7.83 0.04
C GLY A 17 -22.33 7.01 -0.25
N PHE A 18 -21.59 7.37 -1.28
CA PHE A 18 -20.31 6.72 -1.60
C PHE A 18 -19.24 7.02 -0.56
N PHE A 19 -19.13 8.26 -0.07
CA PHE A 19 -18.23 8.61 1.02
C PHE A 19 -18.62 7.92 2.34
N TYR A 20 -19.91 7.82 2.67
CA TYR A 20 -20.40 7.09 3.84
C TYR A 20 -20.17 5.58 3.71
N TYR A 21 -20.36 4.99 2.54
CA TYR A 21 -20.10 3.57 2.30
C TYR A 21 -18.61 3.23 2.47
N VAL A 22 -17.71 4.04 1.91
CA VAL A 22 -16.25 3.86 2.05
C VAL A 22 -15.78 4.14 3.49
N SER A 23 -16.44 5.04 4.25
CA SER A 23 -16.08 5.32 5.63
C SER A 23 -16.69 4.36 6.65
N SER A 24 -17.86 3.77 6.35
CA SER A 24 -18.54 2.84 7.28
C SER A 24 -17.92 1.43 7.29
N GLU A 25 -17.20 1.03 6.23
CA GLU A 25 -16.54 -0.28 6.19
C GLU A 25 -15.24 -0.35 7.02
N ALA A 26 -14.66 0.80 7.36
CA ALA A 26 -13.43 0.84 8.18
C ALA A 26 -13.67 0.65 9.69
N ASP A 27 -14.92 0.71 10.15
CA ASP A 27 -15.26 0.79 11.59
C ASP A 27 -15.82 -0.52 12.19
N GLU A 28 -15.96 -1.59 11.42
CA GLU A 28 -16.46 -2.87 11.95
C GLU A 28 -15.40 -3.68 12.72
N CYS A 29 -14.16 -3.22 12.78
CA CYS A 29 -13.09 -3.89 13.50
C CYS A 29 -13.05 -3.48 14.97
N LYS A 30 -13.65 -4.31 15.83
CA LYS A 30 -13.59 -4.08 17.28
C LYS A 30 -12.16 -4.18 17.79
N VAL A 31 -11.63 -3.10 18.38
CA VAL A 31 -10.36 -3.12 19.11
C VAL A 31 -10.56 -3.91 20.41
N LEU A 32 -9.79 -4.99 20.55
CA LEU A 32 -9.78 -5.87 21.72
C LEU A 32 -8.79 -5.40 22.78
N GLU A 33 -7.62 -4.93 22.31
CA GLU A 33 -6.52 -4.50 23.17
C GLU A 33 -5.69 -3.42 22.47
N THR A 34 -5.09 -2.53 23.27
CA THR A 34 -4.12 -1.54 22.79
C THR A 34 -2.85 -1.66 23.62
N ILE A 35 -1.73 -1.91 22.94
CA ILE A 35 -0.41 -2.11 23.55
C ILE A 35 0.49 -0.97 23.18
N GLN A 36 1.06 -0.28 24.18
CA GLN A 36 2.08 0.73 23.96
C GLN A 36 3.43 0.05 23.74
N THR A 37 4.12 0.43 22.68
CA THR A 37 5.49 -0.04 22.36
C THR A 37 6.43 1.15 22.23
N PRO A 38 7.74 0.95 22.27
CA PRO A 38 8.71 2.04 22.04
C PRO A 38 8.55 2.72 20.67
N ASN A 39 7.99 2.01 19.69
CA ASN A 39 7.87 2.49 18.30
C ASN A 39 6.45 2.97 17.95
N GLY A 40 5.52 3.00 18.90
CA GLY A 40 4.13 3.40 18.70
C GLY A 40 3.14 2.47 19.38
N MET A 41 1.88 2.56 19.01
CA MET A 41 0.81 1.73 19.56
C MET A 41 0.51 0.55 18.63
N VAL A 42 0.15 -0.59 19.23
CA VAL A 42 -0.42 -1.74 18.50
C VAL A 42 -1.85 -1.94 18.97
N GLN A 43 -2.80 -1.82 18.05
CA GLN A 43 -4.21 -2.18 18.27
C GLN A 43 -4.45 -3.60 17.78
N ILE A 44 -4.83 -4.46 18.69
CA ILE A 44 -5.25 -5.82 18.39
C ILE A 44 -6.75 -5.81 18.13
N VAL A 45 -7.17 -6.27 16.96
CA VAL A 45 -8.57 -6.34 16.57
C VAL A 45 -9.04 -7.80 16.44
N ASN A 46 -10.35 -8.00 16.41
CA ASN A 46 -10.93 -9.32 16.16
C ASN A 46 -10.59 -9.83 14.75
N ASP A 47 -10.59 -11.15 14.55
CA ASP A 47 -10.26 -11.80 13.28
C ASP A 47 -11.38 -11.69 12.22
N GLU A 48 -12.54 -11.15 12.60
CA GLU A 48 -13.73 -11.00 11.77
C GLU A 48 -13.72 -9.70 10.94
N CYS A 49 -12.69 -8.87 11.09
CA CYS A 49 -12.51 -7.67 10.29
C CYS A 49 -12.47 -8.01 8.80
N LYS A 50 -13.24 -7.32 7.97
CA LYS A 50 -13.32 -7.56 6.52
C LYS A 50 -11.97 -7.45 5.80
N GLU A 51 -11.12 -6.52 6.20
CA GLU A 51 -9.72 -6.44 5.77
C GLU A 51 -8.81 -6.77 6.95
N ALA A 52 -8.80 -8.04 7.35
CA ALA A 52 -8.02 -8.55 8.48
C ALA A 52 -6.50 -8.55 8.25
N LEU A 53 -6.01 -7.80 7.26
CA LEU A 53 -4.59 -7.61 7.03
C LEU A 53 -4.03 -6.59 8.02
N PRO A 54 -2.82 -6.82 8.54
CA PRO A 54 -2.10 -5.82 9.29
C PRO A 54 -1.93 -4.55 8.46
N HIS A 55 -1.98 -3.40 9.11
CA HIS A 55 -1.74 -2.11 8.46
C HIS A 55 -1.50 -1.02 9.51
N THR A 56 -0.96 0.11 9.06
CA THR A 56 -0.81 1.30 9.89
C THR A 56 -1.99 2.25 9.65
N THR A 57 -2.64 2.70 10.73
CA THR A 57 -3.77 3.66 10.64
C THR A 57 -3.32 5.11 10.55
N ASP A 58 -2.18 5.42 11.19
CA ASP A 58 -1.56 6.74 11.24
C ASP A 58 -0.03 6.62 11.36
N LYS A 59 0.65 7.67 11.80
CA LYS A 59 2.11 7.69 12.00
C LYS A 59 2.59 6.93 13.24
N ASN A 60 1.69 6.47 14.10
CA ASN A 60 2.04 5.89 15.40
C ASN A 60 1.29 4.60 15.73
N THR A 61 0.32 4.20 14.94
CA THR A 61 -0.58 3.09 15.27
C THR A 61 -0.54 2.01 14.21
N ILE A 62 -0.22 0.80 14.64
CA ILE A 62 -0.32 -0.45 13.86
C ILE A 62 -1.61 -1.16 14.28
N ARG A 63 -2.39 -1.64 13.33
CA ARG A 63 -3.56 -2.48 13.59
C ARG A 63 -3.30 -3.88 13.05
N MET A 64 -3.57 -4.90 13.87
CA MET A 64 -3.41 -6.30 13.47
C MET A 64 -4.41 -7.20 14.18
N THR A 65 -4.74 -8.32 13.57
CA THR A 65 -5.70 -9.27 14.15
C THR A 65 -5.11 -10.05 15.31
N LYS A 66 -5.99 -10.59 16.16
CA LYS A 66 -5.61 -11.43 17.30
C LYS A 66 -4.84 -12.68 16.85
N SER A 67 -5.24 -13.31 15.75
CA SER A 67 -4.57 -14.51 15.22
C SER A 67 -3.12 -14.21 14.80
N ILE A 68 -2.89 -13.08 14.12
CA ILE A 68 -1.53 -12.66 13.73
C ILE A 68 -0.70 -12.29 14.97
N TRP A 69 -1.28 -11.55 15.92
CA TRP A 69 -0.60 -11.19 17.17
C TRP A 69 -0.15 -12.39 17.98
N SER A 70 -0.94 -13.46 18.02
CA SER A 70 -0.63 -14.69 18.74
C SER A 70 0.18 -15.69 17.90
N GLY A 71 0.37 -15.44 16.63
CA GLY A 71 1.02 -16.34 15.69
C GLY A 71 2.56 -16.27 15.71
N SER A 72 3.19 -17.29 15.14
CA SER A 72 4.67 -17.37 15.03
C SER A 72 5.27 -16.26 14.16
N ARG A 73 4.52 -15.72 13.22
CA ARG A 73 4.95 -14.64 12.31
C ARG A 73 4.77 -13.23 12.87
N ARG A 74 4.32 -13.09 14.13
CA ARG A 74 4.06 -11.79 14.77
C ARG A 74 5.21 -10.80 14.60
N ASN A 75 6.43 -11.23 14.87
CA ASN A 75 7.58 -10.31 14.87
C ASN A 75 7.92 -9.82 13.45
N ASP A 76 7.82 -10.68 12.44
CA ASP A 76 8.07 -10.31 11.04
C ASP A 76 7.01 -9.31 10.56
N VAL A 77 5.73 -9.63 10.83
CA VAL A 77 4.62 -8.73 10.50
C VAL A 77 4.73 -7.40 11.24
N LEU A 78 5.04 -7.43 12.54
CA LEU A 78 5.20 -6.21 13.32
C LEU A 78 6.38 -5.36 12.80
N PHE A 79 7.46 -5.97 12.35
CA PHE A 79 8.56 -5.23 11.77
C PHE A 79 8.18 -4.63 10.41
N HIS A 80 7.46 -5.37 9.56
CA HIS A 80 6.90 -4.87 8.30
C HIS A 80 6.05 -3.61 8.54
N GLU A 81 5.11 -3.66 9.48
CA GLU A 81 4.25 -2.52 9.81
C GLU A 81 5.05 -1.34 10.41
N ARG A 82 6.10 -1.61 11.16
CA ARG A 82 7.00 -0.55 11.65
C ARG A 82 7.71 0.19 10.52
N VAL A 83 8.06 -0.49 9.43
CA VAL A 83 8.59 0.18 8.24
C VAL A 83 7.57 1.17 7.69
N HIS A 84 6.29 0.80 7.61
CA HIS A 84 5.22 1.72 7.20
C HIS A 84 5.05 2.91 8.15
N LEU A 85 5.23 2.73 9.47
CA LEU A 85 5.26 3.88 10.38
C LEU A 85 6.41 4.83 10.06
N GLU A 86 7.61 4.31 9.77
CA GLU A 86 8.76 5.14 9.40
C GLU A 86 8.55 5.84 8.04
N GLN A 87 7.95 5.17 7.08
CA GLN A 87 7.56 5.77 5.80
C GLN A 87 6.61 6.96 6.01
N LYS A 88 5.63 6.82 6.91
CA LYS A 88 4.69 7.91 7.23
C LYS A 88 5.34 9.05 8.04
N ARG A 89 6.33 8.74 8.89
CA ARG A 89 7.05 9.74 9.70
C ARG A 89 8.07 10.53 8.88
N ALA A 90 8.81 9.84 8.03
CA ALA A 90 9.87 10.40 7.19
C ALA A 90 9.50 10.38 5.70
N ALA A 91 8.25 10.67 5.36
CA ALA A 91 7.70 10.52 4.00
C ALA A 91 8.56 11.19 2.91
N ARG A 92 9.13 12.36 3.21
CA ARG A 92 10.01 13.07 2.28
C ARG A 92 11.30 12.30 1.97
N ASP A 93 11.92 11.72 2.99
CA ASP A 93 13.19 11.01 2.84
C ASP A 93 12.99 9.71 2.06
N TRP A 94 11.88 9.02 2.32
CA TRP A 94 11.48 7.83 1.58
C TRP A 94 11.15 8.13 0.12
N ALA A 95 10.38 9.19 -0.15
CA ALA A 95 10.09 9.60 -1.53
C ALA A 95 11.36 9.98 -2.29
N GLU A 96 12.32 10.64 -1.63
CA GLU A 96 13.63 10.94 -2.22
C GLU A 96 14.44 9.68 -2.49
N PHE A 97 14.45 8.72 -1.55
CA PHE A 97 15.09 7.42 -1.74
C PHE A 97 14.52 6.70 -2.96
N TYR A 98 13.20 6.58 -3.05
CA TYR A 98 12.55 5.91 -4.17
C TYR A 98 12.88 6.55 -5.51
N ARG A 99 12.79 7.87 -5.58
CA ARG A 99 13.12 8.61 -6.80
C ARG A 99 14.59 8.46 -7.21
N ARG A 100 15.49 8.55 -6.26
CA ARG A 100 16.93 8.58 -6.53
C ARG A 100 17.53 7.21 -6.82
N TYR A 101 17.08 6.17 -6.12
CA TYR A 101 17.72 4.86 -6.14
C TYR A 101 16.90 3.78 -6.82
N TRP A 102 15.58 3.95 -6.88
CA TRP A 102 14.67 2.99 -7.47
C TRP A 102 13.92 3.53 -8.69
N GLU A 103 14.09 4.82 -9.02
CA GLU A 103 13.44 5.52 -10.13
C GLU A 103 11.89 5.51 -10.04
N TYR A 104 11.35 5.48 -8.81
CA TYR A 104 9.92 5.59 -8.55
C TYR A 104 9.52 7.02 -8.17
N ASP A 105 8.43 7.48 -8.78
CA ASP A 105 7.67 8.65 -8.32
C ASP A 105 6.34 8.15 -7.72
N ILE A 106 5.94 8.67 -6.56
CA ILE A 106 4.67 8.38 -5.89
C ILE A 106 3.75 9.60 -5.94
N SER A 107 2.44 9.38 -6.03
CA SER A 107 1.47 10.46 -6.22
C SER A 107 0.11 10.16 -5.58
N ALA A 108 -0.54 11.22 -5.07
CA ALA A 108 -1.92 11.16 -4.60
C ALA A 108 -2.95 11.10 -5.75
N LYS A 109 -2.55 11.49 -6.97
CA LYS A 109 -3.45 11.56 -8.13
C LYS A 109 -3.07 10.53 -9.19
N PRO A 110 -4.06 9.86 -9.81
CA PRO A 110 -3.80 8.99 -10.94
C PRO A 110 -3.23 9.77 -12.12
N PRO A 111 -2.47 9.12 -13.02
CA PRO A 111 -2.14 9.69 -14.32
C PRO A 111 -3.41 10.04 -15.09
N THR A 112 -3.38 11.17 -15.83
CA THR A 112 -4.54 11.70 -16.55
C THR A 112 -5.09 10.74 -17.62
N ASP A 113 -4.22 9.89 -18.16
CA ASP A 113 -4.54 8.99 -19.27
C ASP A 113 -4.97 7.59 -18.81
N LEU A 114 -5.01 7.33 -17.50
CA LEU A 114 -5.44 6.04 -16.99
C LEU A 114 -6.96 5.86 -17.19
N PRO A 115 -7.42 4.77 -17.83
CA PRO A 115 -8.84 4.52 -18.01
C PRO A 115 -9.60 4.49 -16.68
N SER A 116 -10.78 5.11 -16.64
CA SER A 116 -11.55 5.32 -15.41
C SER A 116 -12.00 4.04 -14.71
N ASN A 117 -12.10 2.93 -15.42
CA ASN A 117 -12.39 1.62 -14.83
C ASN A 117 -11.27 1.13 -13.92
N PHE A 118 -10.01 1.41 -14.23
CA PHE A 118 -8.89 1.05 -13.35
C PHE A 118 -8.88 1.91 -12.08
N VAL A 119 -9.20 3.20 -12.21
CA VAL A 119 -9.31 4.09 -11.04
C VAL A 119 -10.43 3.64 -10.10
N ARG A 120 -11.60 3.26 -10.66
CA ARG A 120 -12.74 2.80 -9.85
C ARG A 120 -12.53 1.47 -9.16
N ASN A 121 -11.72 0.60 -9.75
CA ASN A 121 -11.43 -0.74 -9.24
C ASN A 121 -10.14 -0.80 -8.42
N LEU A 122 -9.51 0.36 -8.17
CA LEU A 122 -8.28 0.41 -7.36
C LEU A 122 -8.55 -0.19 -5.98
N ARG A 123 -7.69 -1.13 -5.56
CA ARG A 123 -7.69 -1.58 -4.17
C ARG A 123 -7.08 -0.49 -3.29
N PRO A 124 -7.83 0.07 -2.34
CA PRO A 124 -7.25 0.98 -1.37
C PRO A 124 -6.34 0.20 -0.41
N ASN A 125 -5.03 0.45 -0.47
CA ASN A 125 -4.12 -0.05 0.53
C ASN A 125 -3.99 1.00 1.66
N PRO A 126 -4.28 0.68 2.92
CA PRO A 126 -4.22 1.63 4.04
C PRO A 126 -2.83 2.28 4.19
N ASP A 127 -1.76 1.54 3.89
CA ASP A 127 -0.39 2.01 4.07
C ASP A 127 0.08 2.96 2.97
N THR A 128 -0.54 2.89 1.79
CA THR A 128 -0.25 3.77 0.65
C THR A 128 -1.37 4.76 0.34
N ARG A 129 -2.40 4.86 1.21
CA ARG A 129 -3.64 5.62 0.94
C ARG A 129 -3.45 7.08 0.56
N ALA A 130 -2.42 7.73 1.12
CA ALA A 130 -2.14 9.14 0.83
C ALA A 130 -1.62 9.35 -0.59
N GLU A 131 -0.86 8.41 -1.11
CA GLU A 131 -0.19 8.46 -2.41
C GLU A 131 -0.23 7.07 -3.08
N PRO A 132 -1.41 6.60 -3.53
CA PRO A 132 -1.62 5.22 -3.96
C PRO A 132 -1.06 4.89 -5.34
N TRP A 133 -0.52 5.87 -6.04
CA TRP A 133 -0.05 5.72 -7.41
C TRP A 133 1.47 5.74 -7.46
N ALA A 134 2.06 4.66 -7.96
CA ALA A 134 3.50 4.52 -8.08
C ALA A 134 3.91 4.34 -9.55
N THR A 135 4.70 5.28 -10.05
CA THR A 135 5.19 5.27 -11.43
C THR A 135 6.69 5.01 -11.46
N TRP A 136 7.11 3.96 -12.14
CA TRP A 136 8.51 3.62 -12.34
C TRP A 136 9.03 4.20 -13.64
N ARG A 137 10.21 4.86 -13.59
CA ARG A 137 10.87 5.54 -14.73
C ARG A 137 9.95 6.49 -15.49
N ARG A 138 8.97 7.08 -14.80
CA ARG A 138 7.96 7.99 -15.39
C ARG A 138 7.20 7.38 -16.58
N ARG A 139 7.21 6.05 -16.70
CA ARG A 139 6.61 5.33 -17.82
C ARG A 139 5.64 4.25 -17.34
N TYR A 140 6.01 3.47 -16.35
CA TYR A 140 5.26 2.29 -15.95
C TYR A 140 4.54 2.54 -14.63
N LEU A 141 3.23 2.61 -14.69
CA LEU A 141 2.38 2.75 -13.51
C LEU A 141 2.04 1.35 -12.97
N PHE A 142 2.38 1.11 -11.70
CA PHE A 142 2.01 -0.10 -10.98
C PHE A 142 0.80 0.19 -10.10
N PHE A 143 -0.20 -0.68 -10.10
CA PHE A 143 -1.38 -0.49 -9.27
C PHE A 143 -2.16 -1.79 -9.03
N PRO A 144 -2.72 -2.00 -7.81
CA PRO A 144 -3.54 -3.15 -7.48
C PRO A 144 -5.00 -2.86 -7.82
N ASN A 145 -5.69 -3.81 -8.46
CA ASN A 145 -7.13 -3.74 -8.69
C ASN A 145 -7.85 -4.97 -8.15
N TYR A 146 -9.07 -4.78 -7.67
CA TYR A 146 -10.00 -5.88 -7.52
C TYR A 146 -10.48 -6.37 -8.88
N ALA A 147 -10.55 -7.69 -9.08
CA ALA A 147 -11.13 -8.26 -10.29
C ALA A 147 -12.62 -7.92 -10.41
N ASN A 148 -13.32 -7.79 -9.28
CA ASN A 148 -14.70 -7.36 -9.19
C ASN A 148 -14.87 -6.34 -8.05
N ALA A 149 -14.95 -5.06 -8.39
CA ALA A 149 -15.12 -3.99 -7.39
C ALA A 149 -16.49 -3.99 -6.71
N ALA A 150 -17.52 -4.62 -7.31
CA ALA A 150 -18.84 -4.75 -6.69
C ALA A 150 -18.89 -5.85 -5.60
N ALA A 151 -17.93 -6.79 -5.65
CA ALA A 151 -17.76 -7.83 -4.64
C ALA A 151 -16.25 -7.99 -4.37
N PRO A 152 -15.61 -7.03 -3.67
CA PRO A 152 -14.17 -7.01 -3.48
C PRO A 152 -13.71 -8.21 -2.63
N SER A 153 -12.63 -8.86 -3.07
CA SER A 153 -12.01 -9.96 -2.36
C SER A 153 -10.49 -9.83 -2.42
N LEU A 154 -9.81 -10.00 -1.29
CA LEU A 154 -8.34 -9.99 -1.25
C LEU A 154 -7.71 -11.10 -2.11
N LYS A 155 -8.44 -12.21 -2.36
CA LYS A 155 -7.99 -13.32 -3.22
C LYS A 155 -8.01 -12.96 -4.70
N ASP A 156 -8.76 -11.92 -5.08
CA ASP A 156 -8.99 -11.51 -6.46
C ASP A 156 -8.21 -10.23 -6.83
N ILE A 157 -7.30 -9.81 -5.97
CA ILE A 157 -6.44 -8.67 -6.25
C ILE A 157 -5.41 -9.07 -7.32
N ARG A 158 -5.24 -8.19 -8.30
CA ARG A 158 -4.23 -8.31 -9.34
C ARG A 158 -3.45 -7.02 -9.44
N VAL A 159 -2.13 -7.14 -9.46
CA VAL A 159 -1.26 -6.01 -9.77
C VAL A 159 -1.16 -5.88 -11.28
N HIS A 160 -1.43 -4.69 -11.76
CA HIS A 160 -1.33 -4.33 -13.17
C HIS A 160 -0.16 -3.39 -13.39
N VAL A 161 0.41 -3.45 -14.60
CA VAL A 161 1.37 -2.48 -15.08
C VAL A 161 0.80 -1.80 -16.33
N TRP A 162 0.65 -0.48 -16.24
CA TRP A 162 0.21 0.35 -17.35
C TRP A 162 1.41 1.08 -17.94
N ASP A 163 1.66 0.83 -19.23
CA ASP A 163 2.63 1.64 -19.99
C ASP A 163 1.96 2.95 -20.42
N MET A 164 2.36 4.06 -19.80
CA MET A 164 1.79 5.38 -20.05
C MET A 164 2.13 5.92 -21.45
N HIS A 165 3.22 5.45 -22.08
CA HIS A 165 3.56 5.83 -23.45
C HIS A 165 2.71 5.06 -24.46
N GLU A 166 2.62 3.74 -24.29
CA GLU A 166 1.86 2.85 -25.19
C GLU A 166 0.35 2.83 -24.88
N LYS A 167 -0.07 3.42 -23.76
CA LYS A 167 -1.47 3.47 -23.26
C LYS A 167 -2.15 2.10 -23.21
N ARG A 168 -1.44 1.10 -22.71
CA ARG A 168 -1.94 -0.28 -22.59
C ARG A 168 -1.37 -0.99 -21.37
N LEU A 169 -2.06 -2.04 -20.94
CA LEU A 169 -1.51 -2.98 -19.96
C LEU A 169 -0.40 -3.81 -20.59
N ILE A 170 0.65 -4.03 -19.81
CA ILE A 170 1.79 -4.87 -20.20
C ILE A 170 2.14 -5.83 -19.06
N PRO A 171 2.88 -6.91 -19.32
CA PRO A 171 3.56 -7.68 -18.29
C PRO A 171 4.56 -6.80 -17.51
N VAL A 172 4.95 -7.25 -16.31
CA VAL A 172 6.04 -6.59 -15.57
C VAL A 172 7.28 -6.52 -16.45
N PRO A 173 7.88 -5.32 -16.66
CA PRO A 173 9.05 -5.14 -17.51
C PRO A 173 10.24 -5.99 -17.03
N ASP A 174 10.98 -6.58 -17.95
CA ASP A 174 12.14 -7.41 -17.59
C ASP A 174 13.24 -6.60 -16.92
N GLU A 175 13.45 -5.35 -17.35
CA GLU A 175 14.35 -4.41 -16.67
C GLU A 175 13.99 -4.16 -15.21
N TRP A 176 12.69 -4.16 -14.88
CA TRP A 176 12.23 -4.06 -13.49
C TRP A 176 12.59 -5.32 -12.71
N LYS A 177 12.37 -6.51 -13.30
CA LYS A 177 12.72 -7.78 -12.68
C LYS A 177 14.21 -7.92 -12.40
N GLU A 178 15.06 -7.45 -13.32
CA GLU A 178 16.52 -7.44 -13.15
C GLU A 178 16.98 -6.65 -11.92
N ILE A 179 16.23 -5.60 -11.54
CA ILE A 179 16.55 -4.73 -10.40
C ILE A 179 15.94 -5.24 -9.09
N PHE A 180 14.68 -5.69 -9.14
CA PHE A 180 13.88 -5.97 -7.94
C PHE A 180 13.73 -7.46 -7.61
N CYS A 181 14.00 -8.36 -8.55
CA CYS A 181 13.93 -9.80 -8.31
C CYS A 181 15.34 -10.39 -8.09
N HIS A 182 15.39 -11.52 -7.39
CA HIS A 182 16.61 -12.29 -7.19
C HIS A 182 16.30 -13.78 -7.41
N GLU A 183 17.09 -14.45 -8.27
CA GLU A 183 16.93 -15.88 -8.61
C GLU A 183 15.50 -16.26 -9.01
N GLY A 184 14.81 -15.38 -9.75
CA GLY A 184 13.43 -15.58 -10.19
C GLY A 184 12.37 -15.29 -9.12
N SER A 185 12.76 -14.95 -7.89
CA SER A 185 11.86 -14.52 -6.82
C SER A 185 11.73 -13.00 -6.83
N CYS A 186 10.52 -12.51 -7.04
CA CYS A 186 10.18 -11.09 -6.97
C CYS A 186 9.41 -10.79 -5.68
N PRO A 187 9.40 -9.53 -5.21
CA PRO A 187 8.56 -9.15 -4.09
C PRO A 187 7.09 -9.50 -4.40
N TYR A 188 6.39 -10.03 -3.39
CA TYR A 188 5.00 -10.44 -3.54
C TYR A 188 4.07 -9.24 -3.72
N GLN A 189 4.31 -8.16 -2.95
CA GLN A 189 3.55 -6.91 -3.01
C GLN A 189 4.35 -5.86 -3.78
N PHE A 190 4.38 -5.99 -5.10
CA PHE A 190 5.18 -5.11 -5.96
C PHE A 190 4.41 -3.92 -6.54
N GLU A 191 3.19 -3.71 -6.10
CA GLU A 191 2.32 -2.63 -6.58
C GLU A 191 2.76 -1.23 -6.15
N HIS A 192 3.55 -1.14 -5.06
CA HIS A 192 3.97 0.13 -4.52
C HIS A 192 5.35 0.04 -3.86
N PRO A 193 6.24 1.05 -4.02
CA PRO A 193 7.58 1.01 -3.42
C PRO A 193 7.56 0.96 -1.89
N HIS A 194 6.50 1.40 -1.21
CA HIS A 194 6.32 1.22 0.22
C HIS A 194 6.26 -0.26 0.58
N GLU A 195 5.44 -1.04 -0.12
CA GLU A 195 5.29 -2.48 0.13
C GLU A 195 6.58 -3.23 -0.22
N ILE A 196 7.16 -2.93 -1.40
CA ILE A 196 8.44 -3.53 -1.81
C ILE A 196 9.50 -3.31 -0.73
N SER A 197 9.61 -2.10 -0.19
CA SER A 197 10.63 -1.80 0.81
C SER A 197 10.35 -2.46 2.17
N ALA A 198 9.09 -2.53 2.60
CA ALA A 198 8.73 -3.24 3.82
C ALA A 198 9.02 -4.73 3.70
N GLU A 199 8.71 -5.35 2.55
CA GLU A 199 9.03 -6.74 2.28
C GLU A 199 10.54 -7.00 2.23
N PHE A 200 11.32 -6.16 1.53
CA PHE A 200 12.77 -6.31 1.44
C PHE A 200 13.50 -6.18 2.79
N LEU A 201 12.98 -5.37 3.70
CA LEU A 201 13.55 -5.25 5.04
C LEU A 201 13.14 -6.40 5.96
N THR A 202 12.09 -7.15 5.63
CA THR A 202 11.60 -8.30 6.43
C THR A 202 12.02 -9.65 5.87
N SER A 203 12.48 -9.72 4.63
CA SER A 203 12.90 -10.95 3.94
C SER A 203 14.40 -10.99 3.67
N ASP A 204 14.90 -12.16 3.33
CA ASP A 204 16.29 -12.37 2.89
C ASP A 204 16.46 -12.17 1.37
N ASN A 205 15.86 -11.10 0.84
CA ASN A 205 16.00 -10.76 -0.57
C ASN A 205 17.36 -10.09 -0.83
N HIS A 206 18.09 -10.57 -1.86
CA HIS A 206 19.41 -10.08 -2.24
C HIS A 206 19.45 -9.38 -3.60
N SER A 207 18.31 -8.89 -4.09
CA SER A 207 18.26 -8.08 -5.30
C SER A 207 19.09 -6.79 -5.18
N ALA A 208 19.43 -6.19 -6.31
CA ALA A 208 20.15 -4.92 -6.31
C ALA A 208 19.36 -3.80 -5.60
N ALA A 209 18.03 -3.81 -5.74
CA ALA A 209 17.15 -2.86 -5.07
C ALA A 209 17.15 -3.06 -3.54
N SER A 210 17.08 -4.33 -3.08
CA SER A 210 17.12 -4.67 -1.65
C SER A 210 18.45 -4.25 -1.02
N THR A 211 19.58 -4.55 -1.68
CA THR A 211 20.91 -4.15 -1.19
C THR A 211 21.04 -2.64 -1.02
N ARG A 212 20.55 -1.86 -2.01
CA ARG A 212 20.55 -0.38 -1.92
C ARG A 212 19.70 0.11 -0.76
N LEU A 213 18.53 -0.50 -0.55
CA LEU A 213 17.64 -0.15 0.55
C LEU A 213 18.28 -0.44 1.91
N GLN A 214 18.87 -1.63 2.10
CA GLN A 214 19.50 -2.00 3.36
C GLN A 214 20.66 -1.05 3.71
N ASN A 215 21.47 -0.69 2.73
CA ASN A 215 22.56 0.27 2.92
C ASN A 215 22.04 1.65 3.34
N TRP A 216 21.00 2.15 2.67
CA TRP A 216 20.38 3.42 2.99
C TRP A 216 19.69 3.38 4.36
N TRP A 217 18.96 2.32 4.68
CA TRP A 217 18.29 2.12 5.96
C TRP A 217 19.30 2.15 7.12
N ASN A 218 20.39 1.40 7.00
CA ASN A 218 21.42 1.34 8.03
C ASN A 218 22.14 2.68 8.22
N ALA A 219 22.39 3.41 7.14
CA ALA A 219 23.03 4.73 7.20
C ALA A 219 22.15 5.79 7.89
N ASN A 220 20.83 5.68 7.79
CA ASN A 220 19.87 6.62 8.39
C ASN A 220 19.41 6.21 9.80
N LYS A 221 19.92 5.09 10.33
CA LYS A 221 19.62 4.58 11.69
C LYS A 221 18.12 4.44 11.98
N TYR A 222 17.35 4.03 10.99
CA TYR A 222 15.95 3.67 11.21
C TYR A 222 15.83 2.45 12.15
N VAL A 223 14.61 2.19 12.60
CA VAL A 223 14.29 1.15 13.59
C VAL A 223 15.01 -0.17 13.31
N SER A 224 15.73 -0.71 14.31
CA SER A 224 16.36 -2.02 14.20
C SER A 224 15.31 -3.15 14.22
N ARG A 225 15.66 -4.32 13.67
CA ARG A 225 14.83 -5.55 13.76
C ARG A 225 14.65 -6.07 15.20
N THR A 226 15.42 -5.53 16.15
CA THR A 226 15.32 -5.95 17.55
C THR A 226 13.99 -5.51 18.14
N PRO A 227 13.22 -6.42 18.77
CA PRO A 227 11.91 -6.15 19.33
C PRO A 227 11.91 -5.14 20.47
#